data_d96107932a379a8c44e58592213cd3f3
#
_entry.id   d96107932a379a8c44e58592213cd3f3
#
_cell.length_a   1.000
_cell.length_b   1.000
_cell.length_c   1.000
_cell.angle_alpha   90.00
_cell.angle_beta   90.00
_cell.angle_gamma   90.00
#
_symmetry.space_group_name_H-M   'P 1'
#
loop_
_entity.id
_entity.type
_entity.pdbx_description
1 polymer ?
#
loop_
_entity_poly.entity_id
_entity_poly.type
_entity_poly.pdbx_seq_one_letter_code
_entity_poly.pdbx_strand_id
1 'polypeptide(L)'
;MIYVVQSGDSLTSIAKRYGVSLERLRSDNGLLPEQPLVPGQALVVFIPKETYQVRSGDTIYGIARRAGISARELIQRNPSLAQGAPLTVGEHLTLRLKEEPEGSLMVNGYAYPHIEQRVLRQAMPYLTDLSLFSYGFREDGALVPLADSRLLAEASLFGAGAVLVLTSIDESGTF
;
A
#
# COMPACT_ATOMS: atom_id res chain seq x y z
N MET A 1 -9.21 8.01 13.05
CA MET A 1 -10.25 9.06 13.26
C MET A 1 -10.28 10.04 12.10
N ILE A 2 -11.42 10.76 11.92
CA ILE A 2 -11.52 11.88 10.98
C ILE A 2 -11.38 13.19 11.77
N TYR A 3 -10.52 14.08 11.28
CA TYR A 3 -10.32 15.43 11.81
C TYR A 3 -10.76 16.47 10.78
N VAL A 4 -11.56 17.46 11.21
CA VAL A 4 -11.98 18.56 10.34
C VAL A 4 -11.09 19.76 10.62
N VAL A 5 -10.36 20.23 9.59
CA VAL A 5 -9.42 21.35 9.65
C VAL A 5 -10.16 22.63 10.10
N GLN A 6 -9.57 23.32 11.05
CA GLN A 6 -10.08 24.58 11.60
C GLN A 6 -9.25 25.78 11.13
N SER A 7 -9.79 26.97 11.25
CA SER A 7 -9.07 28.20 10.95
C SER A 7 -7.81 28.28 11.83
N GLY A 8 -6.65 28.53 11.22
CA GLY A 8 -5.35 28.60 11.90
C GLY A 8 -4.62 27.25 12.03
N ASP A 9 -5.25 26.14 11.63
CA ASP A 9 -4.55 24.86 11.59
C ASP A 9 -3.49 24.82 10.47
N SER A 10 -2.42 24.10 10.76
CA SER A 10 -1.42 23.67 9.79
C SER A 10 -1.24 22.17 9.89
N LEU A 11 -0.76 21.54 8.82
CA LEU A 11 -0.47 20.10 8.84
C LEU A 11 0.51 19.74 9.97
N THR A 12 1.49 20.63 10.23
CA THR A 12 2.46 20.48 11.32
C THR A 12 1.80 20.55 12.69
N SER A 13 0.87 21.51 12.91
CA SER A 13 0.16 21.63 14.20
C SER A 13 -0.72 20.43 14.48
N ILE A 14 -1.41 19.92 13.44
CA ILE A 14 -2.27 18.73 13.53
C ILE A 14 -1.41 17.49 13.81
N ALA A 15 -0.34 17.29 13.05
CA ALA A 15 0.58 16.15 13.25
C ALA A 15 1.13 16.11 14.68
N LYS A 16 1.58 17.26 15.20
CA LYS A 16 2.06 17.40 16.60
C LYS A 16 0.97 17.10 17.62
N ARG A 17 -0.26 17.59 17.40
CA ARG A 17 -1.41 17.39 18.31
C ARG A 17 -1.74 15.91 18.49
N TYR A 18 -1.65 15.12 17.41
CA TYR A 18 -2.01 13.71 17.42
C TYR A 18 -0.83 12.74 17.55
N GLY A 19 0.40 13.27 17.63
CA GLY A 19 1.60 12.44 17.77
C GLY A 19 1.91 11.58 16.54
N VAL A 20 1.55 12.07 15.35
CA VAL A 20 1.84 11.44 14.07
C VAL A 20 2.92 12.22 13.33
N SER A 21 3.67 11.57 12.42
CA SER A 21 4.62 12.30 11.61
C SER A 21 3.92 13.14 10.56
N LEU A 22 4.50 14.28 10.18
CA LEU A 22 4.02 15.16 9.13
C LEU A 22 3.91 14.41 7.78
N GLU A 23 4.93 13.64 7.45
CA GLU A 23 5.00 12.80 6.26
C GLU A 23 3.84 11.80 6.21
N ARG A 24 3.60 11.12 7.33
CA ARG A 24 2.50 10.17 7.48
C ARG A 24 1.16 10.84 7.25
N LEU A 25 0.88 11.93 7.95
CA LEU A 25 -0.38 12.66 7.83
C LEU A 25 -0.62 13.16 6.39
N ARG A 26 0.44 13.61 5.72
CA ARG A 26 0.39 14.02 4.32
C ARG A 26 0.07 12.85 3.39
N SER A 27 0.81 11.76 3.50
CA SER A 27 0.66 10.57 2.66
C SER A 27 -0.72 9.93 2.81
N ASP A 28 -1.20 9.77 4.06
CA ASP A 28 -2.50 9.17 4.35
C ASP A 28 -3.68 9.97 3.76
N ASN A 29 -3.46 11.26 3.46
CA ASN A 29 -4.48 12.16 2.90
C ASN A 29 -4.20 12.59 1.46
N GLY A 30 -3.20 12.02 0.80
CA GLY A 30 -2.87 12.34 -0.60
C GLY A 30 -2.48 13.80 -0.84
N LEU A 31 -1.96 14.51 0.19
CA LEU A 31 -1.64 15.92 0.11
C LEU A 31 -0.27 16.15 -0.54
N LEU A 32 -0.19 17.12 -1.45
CA LEU A 32 1.07 17.56 -2.04
C LEU A 32 1.91 18.36 -1.01
N PRO A 33 3.26 18.40 -1.16
CA PRO A 33 4.15 19.06 -0.20
C PRO A 33 3.78 20.49 0.16
N GLU A 34 3.39 21.29 -0.82
CA GLU A 34 3.08 22.72 -0.68
C GLU A 34 1.57 23.01 -0.65
N GLN A 35 0.73 21.97 -0.56
CA GLN A 35 -0.71 22.13 -0.59
C GLN A 35 -1.22 22.74 0.72
N PRO A 36 -1.86 23.93 0.69
CA PRO A 36 -2.44 24.52 1.89
C PRO A 36 -3.66 23.73 2.37
N LEU A 37 -3.88 23.70 3.68
CA LEU A 37 -5.10 23.16 4.26
C LEU A 37 -6.23 24.21 4.15
N VAL A 38 -7.44 23.71 3.90
CA VAL A 38 -8.65 24.55 3.83
C VAL A 38 -9.51 24.28 5.06
N PRO A 39 -9.96 25.30 5.81
CA PRO A 39 -10.91 25.11 6.89
C PRO A 39 -12.17 24.37 6.41
N GLY A 40 -12.59 23.34 7.17
CA GLY A 40 -13.65 22.42 6.77
C GLY A 40 -13.17 21.18 6.02
N GLN A 41 -11.92 21.12 5.58
CA GLN A 41 -11.33 19.94 4.97
C GLN A 41 -11.28 18.77 5.98
N ALA A 42 -11.74 17.60 5.57
CA ALA A 42 -11.61 16.39 6.38
C ALA A 42 -10.23 15.72 6.16
N LEU A 43 -9.56 15.36 7.23
CA LEU A 43 -8.31 14.62 7.22
C LEU A 43 -8.48 13.30 7.99
N VAL A 44 -7.96 12.21 7.42
CA VAL A 44 -7.82 10.95 8.12
C VAL A 44 -6.55 11.00 8.97
N VAL A 45 -6.67 10.69 10.26
CA VAL A 45 -5.54 10.66 11.20
C VAL A 45 -5.46 9.27 11.83
N PHE A 46 -4.42 8.51 11.50
CA PHE A 46 -4.13 7.22 12.09
C PHE A 46 -3.22 7.37 13.30
N ILE A 47 -3.83 7.32 14.50
CA ILE A 47 -3.09 7.53 15.75
C ILE A 47 -2.42 6.23 16.19
N PRO A 48 -1.08 6.18 16.34
CA PRO A 48 -0.40 5.01 16.84
C PRO A 48 -0.82 4.68 18.28
N LYS A 49 -1.09 3.40 18.55
CA LYS A 49 -1.24 2.85 19.90
C LYS A 49 0.06 2.22 20.38
N GLU A 50 0.78 1.59 19.45
CA GLU A 50 2.03 0.91 19.71
C GLU A 50 3.00 1.19 18.56
N THR A 51 4.24 1.53 18.91
CA THR A 51 5.31 1.78 17.95
C THR A 51 6.54 0.93 18.28
N TYR A 52 7.37 0.67 17.26
CA TYR A 52 8.63 -0.03 17.39
C TYR A 52 9.76 0.81 16.79
N GLN A 53 10.86 0.97 17.51
CA GLN A 53 12.04 1.62 16.98
C GLN A 53 12.94 0.60 16.29
N VAL A 54 13.22 0.81 15.00
CA VAL A 54 14.05 -0.07 14.17
C VAL A 54 15.49 -0.14 14.71
N ARG A 55 16.00 -1.35 14.80
CA ARG A 55 17.37 -1.65 15.26
C ARG A 55 18.20 -2.24 14.11
N SER A 56 19.51 -2.20 14.27
CA SER A 56 20.43 -2.85 13.32
C SER A 56 20.12 -4.36 13.18
N GLY A 57 20.06 -4.85 11.94
CA GLY A 57 19.73 -6.24 11.62
C GLY A 57 18.22 -6.55 11.58
N ASP A 58 17.35 -5.57 11.84
CA ASP A 58 15.92 -5.80 11.70
C ASP A 58 15.50 -5.99 10.23
N THR A 59 14.46 -6.79 10.07
CA THR A 59 13.76 -6.98 8.79
C THR A 59 12.26 -6.77 8.99
N ILE A 60 11.55 -6.38 7.94
CA ILE A 60 10.08 -6.20 7.96
C ILE A 60 9.41 -7.46 8.53
N TYR A 61 9.80 -8.64 8.03
CA TYR A 61 9.26 -9.91 8.49
C TYR A 61 9.59 -10.21 9.95
N GLY A 62 10.83 -9.89 10.38
CA GLY A 62 11.27 -10.10 11.76
C GLY A 62 10.49 -9.23 12.74
N ILE A 63 10.28 -7.95 12.41
CA ILE A 63 9.50 -7.01 13.22
C ILE A 63 8.04 -7.45 13.28
N ALA A 64 7.41 -7.72 12.13
CA ALA A 64 6.02 -8.14 12.05
C ALA A 64 5.76 -9.41 12.87
N ARG A 65 6.62 -10.43 12.72
CA ARG A 65 6.54 -11.68 13.48
C ARG A 65 6.63 -11.46 15.00
N ARG A 66 7.56 -10.62 15.46
CA ARG A 66 7.68 -10.28 16.90
C ARG A 66 6.48 -9.55 17.44
N ALA A 67 5.85 -8.70 16.62
CA ALA A 67 4.65 -7.94 16.97
C ALA A 67 3.35 -8.75 16.85
N GLY A 68 3.42 -10.00 16.33
CA GLY A 68 2.24 -10.84 16.12
C GLY A 68 1.29 -10.31 15.04
N ILE A 69 1.84 -9.63 14.03
CA ILE A 69 1.11 -9.12 12.87
C ILE A 69 1.74 -9.63 11.56
N SER A 70 1.01 -9.57 10.47
CA SER A 70 1.56 -9.91 9.16
C SER A 70 2.49 -8.80 8.64
N ALA A 71 3.43 -9.15 7.75
CA ALA A 71 4.27 -8.16 7.06
C ALA A 71 3.42 -7.15 6.27
N ARG A 72 2.30 -7.63 5.68
CA ARG A 72 1.32 -6.80 4.98
C ARG A 72 0.71 -5.73 5.91
N GLU A 73 0.24 -6.13 7.09
CA GLU A 73 -0.31 -5.18 8.08
C GLU A 73 0.74 -4.16 8.52
N LEU A 74 1.99 -4.61 8.74
CA LEU A 74 3.08 -3.68 9.09
C LEU A 74 3.31 -2.65 7.98
N ILE A 75 3.30 -3.08 6.72
CA ILE A 75 3.46 -2.18 5.56
C ILE A 75 2.25 -1.25 5.42
N GLN A 76 1.02 -1.75 5.56
CA GLN A 76 -0.19 -0.91 5.51
C GLN A 76 -0.18 0.18 6.58
N ARG A 77 0.33 -0.14 7.78
CA ARG A 77 0.47 0.81 8.88
C ARG A 77 1.66 1.74 8.72
N ASN A 78 2.57 1.47 7.77
CA ASN A 78 3.76 2.25 7.50
C ASN A 78 4.00 2.38 5.98
N PRO A 79 3.25 3.24 5.28
CA PRO A 79 3.26 3.32 3.81
C PRO A 79 4.64 3.61 3.19
N SER A 80 5.57 4.22 3.94
CA SER A 80 6.97 4.40 3.52
C SER A 80 7.64 3.08 3.13
N LEU A 81 7.29 1.99 3.82
CA LEU A 81 7.85 0.66 3.56
C LEU A 81 7.36 0.05 2.23
N ALA A 82 6.17 0.44 1.75
CA ALA A 82 5.62 -0.07 0.49
C ALA A 82 6.44 0.38 -0.74
N GLN A 83 7.17 1.49 -0.62
CA GLN A 83 8.01 2.01 -1.70
C GLN A 83 9.33 1.25 -1.86
N GLY A 84 9.56 0.21 -1.04
CA GLY A 84 10.80 -0.57 -1.06
C GLY A 84 11.97 0.17 -0.43
N ALA A 85 11.72 1.22 0.34
CA ALA A 85 12.75 1.88 1.12
C ALA A 85 13.33 0.91 2.16
N PRO A 86 14.65 0.88 2.33
CA PRO A 86 15.26 0.07 3.38
C PRO A 86 14.83 0.61 4.76
N LEU A 87 14.72 -0.30 5.75
CA LEU A 87 14.51 0.10 7.13
C LEU A 87 15.65 0.98 7.61
N THR A 88 15.31 2.14 8.17
CA THR A 88 16.30 3.06 8.73
C THR A 88 16.42 2.82 10.23
N VAL A 89 17.65 2.56 10.71
CA VAL A 89 17.89 2.37 12.15
C VAL A 89 17.50 3.64 12.91
N GLY A 90 16.72 3.48 13.97
CA GLY A 90 16.15 4.58 14.75
C GLY A 90 14.77 5.05 14.27
N GLU A 91 14.31 4.64 13.10
CA GLU A 91 12.97 4.94 12.61
C GLU A 91 11.90 4.31 13.52
N HIS A 92 10.79 5.02 13.71
CA HIS A 92 9.64 4.53 14.46
C HIS A 92 8.57 3.98 13.52
N LEU A 93 8.27 2.69 13.63
CA LEU A 93 7.21 2.02 12.90
C LEU A 93 5.96 1.87 13.76
N THR A 94 4.80 2.12 13.18
CA THR A 94 3.51 1.87 13.82
C THR A 94 3.19 0.38 13.78
N LEU A 95 3.06 -0.25 14.94
CA LEU A 95 2.67 -1.66 15.05
C LEU A 95 1.14 -1.82 15.21
N ARG A 96 0.52 -0.96 16.00
CA ARG A 96 -0.93 -0.97 16.24
C ARG A 96 -1.48 0.45 16.22
N LEU A 97 -2.74 0.59 15.80
CA LEU A 97 -3.49 1.84 15.82
C LEU A 97 -4.41 1.88 17.05
N LYS A 98 -4.82 3.07 17.48
CA LYS A 98 -5.81 3.23 18.55
C LYS A 98 -7.18 2.74 18.13
N GLU A 99 -7.54 2.99 16.88
CA GLU A 99 -8.75 2.51 16.24
C GLU A 99 -8.34 1.44 15.23
N GLU A 100 -8.68 0.19 15.50
CA GLU A 100 -8.44 -0.92 14.57
C GLU A 100 -9.57 -0.95 13.51
N PRO A 101 -9.29 -1.42 12.28
CA PRO A 101 -10.30 -1.54 11.24
C PRO A 101 -11.47 -2.44 11.68
N GLU A 102 -12.70 -2.01 11.42
CA GLU A 102 -13.93 -2.76 11.76
C GLU A 102 -14.34 -3.75 10.65
N GLY A 103 -13.42 -4.24 9.88
CA GLY A 103 -13.74 -5.20 8.82
C GLY A 103 -12.67 -5.27 7.73
N SER A 104 -12.93 -6.10 6.73
CA SER A 104 -12.09 -6.26 5.56
C SER A 104 -12.88 -5.97 4.29
N LEU A 105 -12.24 -5.31 3.34
CA LEU A 105 -12.76 -5.12 1.99
C LEU A 105 -11.96 -5.99 1.02
N MET A 106 -12.67 -6.61 0.07
CA MET A 106 -12.02 -7.20 -1.10
C MET A 106 -11.72 -6.09 -2.10
N VAL A 107 -10.45 -5.90 -2.42
CA VAL A 107 -9.99 -4.90 -3.37
C VAL A 107 -9.21 -5.59 -4.46
N ASN A 108 -9.74 -5.58 -5.68
CA ASN A 108 -9.09 -6.13 -6.85
C ASN A 108 -8.45 -5.02 -7.68
N GLY A 109 -7.15 -5.17 -7.99
CA GLY A 109 -6.41 -4.27 -8.88
C GLY A 109 -6.12 -4.96 -10.20
N TYR A 110 -6.19 -4.21 -11.31
CA TYR A 110 -5.78 -4.68 -12.63
C TYR A 110 -4.38 -4.19 -12.94
N ALA A 111 -3.51 -5.08 -13.43
CA ALA A 111 -2.15 -4.69 -13.79
C ALA A 111 -1.75 -5.27 -15.15
N TYR A 112 -1.12 -4.43 -15.97
CA TYR A 112 -0.42 -4.85 -17.18
C TYR A 112 1.04 -5.22 -16.86
N PRO A 113 1.67 -6.13 -17.62
CA PRO A 113 3.06 -6.54 -17.40
C PRO A 113 4.07 -5.39 -17.35
N HIS A 114 3.78 -4.29 -18.04
CA HIS A 114 4.64 -3.11 -18.13
C HIS A 114 4.36 -2.03 -17.06
N ILE A 115 3.47 -2.28 -16.09
CA ILE A 115 3.23 -1.33 -14.99
C ILE A 115 4.54 -0.99 -14.28
N GLU A 116 4.75 0.28 -13.95
CA GLU A 116 5.90 0.68 -13.16
C GLU A 116 5.92 -0.01 -11.79
N GLN A 117 7.07 -0.56 -11.41
CA GLN A 117 7.21 -1.29 -10.15
C GLN A 117 6.86 -0.43 -8.93
N ARG A 118 7.18 0.85 -8.97
CA ARG A 118 6.84 1.79 -7.90
C ARG A 118 5.33 1.90 -7.70
N VAL A 119 4.57 2.03 -8.80
CA VAL A 119 3.10 2.13 -8.75
C VAL A 119 2.50 0.84 -8.22
N LEU A 120 2.95 -0.30 -8.73
CA LEU A 120 2.51 -1.61 -8.27
C LEU A 120 2.73 -1.77 -6.76
N ARG A 121 3.94 -1.53 -6.27
CA ARG A 121 4.28 -1.67 -4.84
C ARG A 121 3.53 -0.72 -3.93
N GLN A 122 3.19 0.48 -4.39
CA GLN A 122 2.35 1.40 -3.62
C GLN A 122 0.90 0.89 -3.48
N ALA A 123 0.37 0.21 -4.50
CA ALA A 123 -0.98 -0.33 -4.47
C ALA A 123 -1.09 -1.68 -3.74
N MET A 124 -0.09 -2.56 -3.90
CA MET A 124 -0.12 -3.95 -3.41
C MET A 124 -0.54 -4.14 -1.95
N PRO A 125 -0.12 -3.31 -0.98
CA PRO A 125 -0.55 -3.47 0.42
C PRO A 125 -2.07 -3.40 0.61
N TYR A 126 -2.76 -2.73 -0.29
CA TYR A 126 -4.21 -2.49 -0.20
C TYR A 126 -5.03 -3.45 -1.05
N LEU A 127 -4.40 -4.26 -1.90
CA LEU A 127 -5.07 -5.21 -2.77
C LEU A 127 -5.30 -6.56 -2.08
N THR A 128 -6.49 -7.12 -2.25
CA THR A 128 -6.78 -8.52 -1.93
C THR A 128 -6.37 -9.41 -3.09
N ASP A 129 -6.64 -8.95 -4.31
CA ASP A 129 -6.39 -9.67 -5.54
C ASP A 129 -5.73 -8.77 -6.58
N LEU A 130 -4.87 -9.36 -7.41
CA LEU A 130 -4.23 -8.72 -8.55
C LEU A 130 -4.65 -9.46 -9.82
N SER A 131 -5.46 -8.81 -10.65
CA SER A 131 -5.87 -9.30 -11.97
C SER A 131 -4.80 -8.97 -13.00
N LEU A 132 -4.21 -10.02 -13.57
CA LEU A 132 -3.16 -9.92 -14.59
C LEU A 132 -3.79 -9.74 -15.96
N PHE A 133 -3.66 -8.58 -16.57
CA PHE A 133 -4.31 -8.21 -17.81
C PHE A 133 -3.32 -8.23 -18.98
N SER A 134 -3.48 -9.09 -19.99
CA SER A 134 -4.36 -10.23 -20.07
C SER A 134 -3.66 -11.37 -20.83
N TYR A 135 -4.08 -12.58 -20.54
CA TYR A 135 -3.69 -13.73 -21.37
C TYR A 135 -4.61 -13.81 -22.57
N GLY A 136 -4.04 -14.03 -23.74
CA GLY A 136 -4.77 -14.38 -24.93
C GLY A 136 -4.96 -15.88 -25.06
N PHE A 137 -5.75 -16.32 -26.03
CA PHE A 137 -5.84 -17.71 -26.43
C PHE A 137 -5.96 -17.82 -27.94
N ARG A 138 -5.40 -18.91 -28.49
CA ARG A 138 -5.44 -19.23 -29.91
C ARG A 138 -6.69 -20.02 -30.24
N GLU A 139 -6.98 -20.15 -31.54
CA GLU A 139 -8.12 -20.96 -32.04
C GLU A 139 -8.05 -22.43 -31.58
N ASP A 140 -6.86 -22.98 -31.39
CA ASP A 140 -6.65 -24.35 -30.91
C ASP A 140 -6.82 -24.46 -29.38
N GLY A 141 -7.10 -23.35 -28.67
CA GLY A 141 -7.25 -23.28 -27.22
C GLY A 141 -5.95 -23.11 -26.45
N ALA A 142 -4.81 -23.01 -27.14
CA ALA A 142 -3.54 -22.76 -26.45
C ALA A 142 -3.47 -21.33 -25.90
N LEU A 143 -2.98 -21.19 -24.66
CA LEU A 143 -2.76 -19.86 -24.05
C LEU A 143 -1.60 -19.12 -24.71
N VAL A 144 -1.81 -17.84 -24.97
CA VAL A 144 -0.73 -16.90 -25.31
C VAL A 144 -0.11 -16.43 -23.98
N PRO A 145 1.18 -16.75 -23.73
CA PRO A 145 1.81 -16.45 -22.45
C PRO A 145 1.95 -14.94 -22.22
N LEU A 146 1.78 -14.54 -20.97
CA LEU A 146 2.00 -13.19 -20.49
C LEU A 146 3.33 -13.12 -19.75
N ALA A 147 4.08 -12.03 -19.86
CA ALA A 147 5.31 -11.79 -19.08
C ALA A 147 4.96 -11.36 -17.65
N ASP A 148 4.40 -12.25 -16.87
CA ASP A 148 3.76 -12.00 -15.58
C ASP A 148 4.60 -12.33 -14.34
N SER A 149 5.75 -12.99 -14.51
CA SER A 149 6.56 -13.50 -13.40
C SER A 149 6.85 -12.45 -12.32
N ARG A 150 7.07 -11.19 -12.74
CA ARG A 150 7.26 -10.07 -11.82
C ARG A 150 6.00 -9.74 -11.03
N LEU A 151 4.84 -9.74 -11.69
CA LEU A 151 3.55 -9.44 -11.06
C LEU A 151 3.18 -10.53 -10.06
N LEU A 152 3.39 -11.80 -10.43
CA LEU A 152 3.17 -12.95 -9.54
C LEU A 152 4.08 -12.92 -8.31
N ALA A 153 5.36 -12.55 -8.48
CA ALA A 153 6.29 -12.41 -7.38
C ALA A 153 5.85 -11.30 -6.40
N GLU A 154 5.42 -10.14 -6.91
CA GLU A 154 4.93 -9.05 -6.07
C GLU A 154 3.59 -9.44 -5.40
N ALA A 155 2.65 -10.07 -6.09
CA ALA A 155 1.41 -10.57 -5.50
C ALA A 155 1.70 -11.53 -4.34
N SER A 156 2.59 -12.51 -4.56
CA SER A 156 3.01 -13.45 -3.52
C SER A 156 3.68 -12.76 -2.33
N LEU A 157 4.57 -11.80 -2.59
CA LEU A 157 5.27 -11.04 -1.54
C LEU A 157 4.30 -10.31 -0.60
N PHE A 158 3.24 -9.75 -1.16
CA PHE A 158 2.22 -9.01 -0.40
C PHE A 158 1.01 -9.86 0.03
N GLY A 159 0.99 -11.16 -0.30
CA GLY A 159 -0.09 -12.08 0.06
C GLY A 159 -1.41 -11.76 -0.66
N ALA A 160 -1.34 -11.14 -1.84
CA ALA A 160 -2.51 -10.93 -2.69
C ALA A 160 -2.74 -12.14 -3.59
N GLY A 161 -4.01 -12.47 -3.86
CA GLY A 161 -4.39 -13.48 -4.83
C GLY A 161 -4.03 -13.02 -6.25
N ALA A 162 -3.52 -13.93 -7.08
CA ALA A 162 -3.31 -13.65 -8.50
C ALA A 162 -4.51 -14.18 -9.31
N VAL A 163 -5.15 -13.29 -10.07
CA VAL A 163 -6.31 -13.62 -10.89
C VAL A 163 -5.92 -13.55 -12.35
N LEU A 164 -6.13 -14.65 -13.06
CA LEU A 164 -5.88 -14.75 -14.49
C LEU A 164 -7.07 -14.14 -15.24
N VAL A 165 -6.79 -13.17 -16.11
CA VAL A 165 -7.79 -12.57 -17.00
C VAL A 165 -7.56 -13.09 -18.42
N LEU A 166 -8.57 -13.73 -18.97
CA LEU A 166 -8.56 -14.21 -20.37
C LEU A 166 -9.31 -13.21 -21.25
N THR A 167 -8.69 -12.87 -22.37
CA THR A 167 -9.32 -12.04 -23.41
C THR A 167 -9.18 -12.72 -24.77
N SER A 168 -10.12 -12.42 -25.67
CA SER A 168 -10.09 -12.90 -27.06
C SER A 168 -9.12 -12.10 -27.94
N ILE A 169 -7.99 -11.66 -27.38
CA ILE A 169 -6.98 -10.91 -28.13
C ILE A 169 -5.96 -11.90 -28.68
N ASP A 170 -5.75 -11.87 -29.98
CA ASP A 170 -4.72 -12.66 -30.66
C ASP A 170 -3.30 -12.09 -30.44
N GLU A 171 -2.29 -12.76 -31.01
CA GLU A 171 -0.87 -12.34 -30.90
C GLU A 171 -0.60 -10.95 -31.50
N SER A 172 -1.49 -10.44 -32.36
CA SER A 172 -1.39 -9.11 -32.97
C SER A 172 -2.03 -8.01 -32.12
N GLY A 173 -2.72 -8.38 -31.04
CA GLY A 173 -3.46 -7.46 -30.18
C GLY A 173 -4.82 -7.06 -30.77
N THR A 174 -5.33 -7.84 -31.69
CA THR A 174 -6.64 -7.62 -32.35
C THR A 174 -7.71 -8.48 -31.68
N PHE A 175 -8.96 -7.95 -31.60
CA PHE A 175 -10.14 -8.67 -31.09
C PHE A 175 -10.76 -9.50 -32.18
#